data_de54153fd89db2d39d176956341a9a77
#
_entry.id   de54153fd89db2d39d176956341a9a77
#
_cell.length_a   1.000
_cell.length_b   1.000
_cell.length_c   1.000
_cell.angle_alpha   90.00
_cell.angle_beta   90.00
_cell.angle_gamma   90.00
#
_symmetry.space_group_name_H-M   'P 1'
#
loop_
_entity.id
_entity.type
_entity.pdbx_description
1 polymer ?
#
loop_
_entity_poly.entity_id
_entity_poly.type
_entity_poly.pdbx_seq_one_letter_code
_entity_poly.pdbx_strand_id
1 'polypeptide(L)'
;MDYDAFAIAWEAAWNSHDLDRILGHYAEDVVFRSQKAMRLVGHGELHGKAALCAYWSRALEAQPDLSFIVVDVLHGHGMMVITYRNQRDVLAAETLRFGADGLVVEASACHKP
;
A
#
# COMPACT_ATOMS: atom_id res chain seq x y z
N MET A 1 4.28 -13.25 -12.69
CA MET A 1 4.72 -12.32 -11.63
C MET A 1 5.19 -13.10 -10.41
N ASP A 2 6.28 -12.67 -9.81
CA ASP A 2 6.77 -13.23 -8.56
C ASP A 2 6.16 -12.42 -7.38
N TYR A 3 5.10 -12.94 -6.80
CA TYR A 3 4.38 -12.27 -5.72
C TYR A 3 5.21 -12.16 -4.43
N ASP A 4 6.02 -13.17 -4.13
CA ASP A 4 6.88 -13.13 -2.94
C ASP A 4 7.96 -12.06 -3.08
N ALA A 5 8.57 -11.95 -4.24
CA ALA A 5 9.53 -10.89 -4.53
C ALA A 5 8.88 -9.50 -4.47
N PHE A 6 7.65 -9.36 -4.96
CA PHE A 6 6.90 -8.12 -4.84
C PHE A 6 6.69 -7.73 -3.38
N ALA A 7 6.27 -8.67 -2.53
CA ALA A 7 6.02 -8.38 -1.11
C ALA A 7 7.30 -7.94 -0.40
N ILE A 8 8.44 -8.55 -0.70
CA ILE A 8 9.73 -8.13 -0.15
C ILE A 8 10.07 -6.69 -0.56
N ALA A 9 9.90 -6.36 -1.84
CA ALA A 9 10.17 -5.03 -2.36
C ALA A 9 9.19 -3.99 -1.79
N TRP A 10 7.92 -4.35 -1.64
CA TRP A 10 6.88 -3.51 -1.06
C TRP A 10 7.20 -3.16 0.40
N GLU A 11 7.54 -4.15 1.21
CA GLU A 11 7.94 -3.95 2.61
C GLU A 11 9.17 -3.04 2.70
N ALA A 12 10.20 -3.31 1.91
CA ALA A 12 11.42 -2.51 1.89
C ALA A 12 11.14 -1.06 1.48
N ALA A 13 10.29 -0.85 0.47
CA ALA A 13 9.92 0.49 0.00
C ALA A 13 9.23 1.28 1.11
N TRP A 14 8.21 0.71 1.77
CA TRP A 14 7.53 1.39 2.87
C TRP A 14 8.48 1.69 4.04
N ASN A 15 9.32 0.74 4.43
CA ASN A 15 10.25 0.90 5.53
C ASN A 15 11.37 1.90 5.22
N SER A 16 11.64 2.17 3.94
CA SER A 16 12.60 3.21 3.52
C SER A 16 12.05 4.63 3.70
N HIS A 17 10.73 4.81 3.78
CA HIS A 17 10.04 6.09 3.77
C HIS A 17 10.27 6.89 2.49
N ASP A 18 10.85 6.28 1.45
CA ASP A 18 11.07 6.91 0.15
C ASP A 18 9.80 6.82 -0.67
N LEU A 19 9.08 7.93 -0.78
CA LEU A 19 7.77 7.98 -1.44
C LEU A 19 7.86 7.58 -2.92
N ASP A 20 8.93 7.93 -3.61
CA ASP A 20 9.11 7.55 -5.02
C ASP A 20 9.29 6.03 -5.17
N ARG A 21 10.01 5.40 -4.25
CA ARG A 21 10.13 3.93 -4.24
C ARG A 21 8.79 3.25 -4.01
N ILE A 22 7.99 3.79 -3.10
CA ILE A 22 6.65 3.25 -2.81
C ILE A 22 5.77 3.40 -4.06
N LEU A 23 5.66 4.60 -4.59
CA LEU A 23 4.82 4.92 -5.74
C LEU A 23 5.25 4.21 -7.03
N GLY A 24 6.50 3.82 -7.14
CA GLY A 24 7.02 3.10 -8.31
C GLY A 24 6.35 1.76 -8.58
N HIS A 25 5.65 1.19 -7.60
CA HIS A 25 4.90 -0.06 -7.76
C HIS A 25 3.49 0.15 -8.30
N TYR A 26 3.03 1.38 -8.47
CA TYR A 26 1.63 1.71 -8.76
C TYR A 26 1.48 2.36 -10.12
N ALA A 27 0.37 2.05 -10.80
CA ALA A 27 0.04 2.64 -12.10
C ALA A 27 -0.43 4.09 -11.94
N GLU A 28 -0.29 4.89 -13.00
CA GLU A 28 -0.72 6.30 -12.98
C GLU A 28 -2.20 6.47 -12.68
N ASP A 29 -3.05 5.53 -13.13
CA ASP A 29 -4.50 5.56 -12.95
C ASP A 29 -4.99 4.67 -11.81
N VAL A 30 -4.13 4.35 -10.87
CA VAL A 30 -4.45 3.48 -9.72
C VAL A 30 -5.65 4.01 -8.94
N VAL A 31 -6.48 3.09 -8.46
CA VAL A 31 -7.56 3.39 -7.51
C VAL A 31 -7.22 2.73 -6.18
N PHE A 32 -7.23 3.52 -5.12
CA PHE A 32 -6.87 3.07 -3.77
C PHE A 32 -7.97 3.42 -2.77
N ARG A 33 -8.32 2.46 -1.92
CA ARG A 33 -9.34 2.65 -0.89
C ARG A 33 -8.75 2.41 0.49
N SER A 34 -9.06 3.31 1.44
CA SER A 34 -8.58 3.19 2.82
C SER A 34 -9.40 4.08 3.74
N GLN A 35 -9.82 3.53 4.88
CA GLN A 35 -10.48 4.31 5.92
C GLN A 35 -9.53 5.32 6.55
N LYS A 36 -8.24 5.01 6.63
CA LYS A 36 -7.24 5.97 7.11
C LYS A 36 -7.10 7.16 6.18
N ALA A 37 -7.21 6.94 4.86
CA ALA A 37 -7.23 8.03 3.90
C ALA A 37 -8.44 8.95 4.13
N MET A 38 -9.61 8.38 4.39
CA MET A 38 -10.80 9.15 4.73
C MET A 38 -10.56 10.07 5.92
N ARG A 39 -9.92 9.56 6.96
CA ARG A 39 -9.63 10.34 8.18
C ARG A 39 -8.61 11.43 7.95
N LEU A 40 -7.59 11.17 7.13
CA LEU A 40 -6.46 12.09 6.99
C LEU A 40 -6.68 13.15 5.92
N VAL A 41 -7.31 12.79 4.78
CA VAL A 41 -7.48 13.69 3.65
C VAL A 41 -8.94 13.91 3.24
N GLY A 42 -9.90 13.28 3.94
CA GLY A 42 -11.33 13.48 3.70
C GLY A 42 -11.92 12.67 2.57
N HIS A 43 -11.16 11.77 1.98
CA HIS A 43 -11.59 10.88 0.89
C HIS A 43 -11.11 9.46 1.17
N GLY A 44 -12.03 8.49 1.18
CA GLY A 44 -11.72 7.08 1.39
C GLY A 44 -11.38 6.33 0.11
N GLU A 45 -11.67 6.91 -1.04
CA GLU A 45 -11.32 6.37 -2.36
C GLU A 45 -10.52 7.43 -3.11
N LEU A 46 -9.30 7.09 -3.47
CA LEU A 46 -8.35 7.97 -4.13
C LEU A 46 -8.13 7.49 -5.56
N HIS A 47 -8.20 8.40 -6.51
CA HIS A 47 -8.02 8.11 -7.93
C HIS A 47 -6.76 8.77 -8.46
N GLY A 48 -5.86 7.93 -8.97
CA GLY A 48 -4.63 8.37 -9.60
C GLY A 48 -3.46 8.50 -8.64
N LYS A 49 -2.28 8.40 -9.21
CA LYS A 49 -1.01 8.38 -8.48
C LYS A 49 -0.74 9.70 -7.75
N ALA A 50 -1.19 10.84 -8.33
CA ALA A 50 -1.01 12.14 -7.70
C ALA A 50 -1.79 12.25 -6.38
N ALA A 51 -3.04 11.76 -6.35
CA ALA A 51 -3.85 11.73 -5.12
C ALA A 51 -3.23 10.80 -4.08
N LEU A 52 -2.71 9.66 -4.52
CA LEU A 52 -2.04 8.70 -3.66
C LEU A 52 -0.75 9.28 -3.06
N CYS A 53 0.01 10.00 -3.88
CA CYS A 53 1.22 10.72 -3.45
C CYS A 53 0.90 11.73 -2.34
N ALA A 54 -0.14 12.53 -2.52
CA ALA A 54 -0.55 13.53 -1.54
C ALA A 54 -0.96 12.90 -0.22
N TYR A 55 -1.71 11.79 -0.27
CA TYR A 55 -2.11 11.07 0.94
C TYR A 55 -0.92 10.45 1.66
N TRP A 56 -0.08 9.69 0.95
CA TRP A 56 1.05 8.99 1.57
C TRP A 56 2.12 9.94 2.07
N SER A 57 2.31 11.09 1.41
CA SER A 57 3.21 12.13 1.91
C SER A 57 2.79 12.59 3.30
N ARG A 58 1.50 12.87 3.49
CA ARG A 58 0.95 13.26 4.79
C ARG A 58 1.00 12.12 5.81
N ALA A 59 0.74 10.90 5.37
CA ALA A 59 0.77 9.73 6.25
C ALA A 59 2.18 9.49 6.80
N LEU A 60 3.20 9.60 5.97
CA LEU A 60 4.60 9.44 6.38
C LEU A 60 5.04 10.57 7.33
N GLU A 61 4.60 11.80 7.07
CA GLU A 61 4.85 12.93 7.99
C GLU A 61 4.21 12.69 9.37
N ALA A 62 2.98 12.19 9.38
CA ALA A 62 2.24 11.93 10.61
C ALA A 62 2.79 10.75 11.40
N GLN A 63 3.51 9.84 10.75
CA GLN A 63 4.04 8.62 11.33
C GLN A 63 5.52 8.45 11.00
N PRO A 64 6.41 9.26 11.60
CA PRO A 64 7.85 9.17 11.31
C PRO A 64 8.47 7.85 11.74
N ASP A 65 7.80 7.10 12.61
CA ASP A 65 8.19 5.78 13.09
C ASP A 65 7.54 4.62 12.31
N LEU A 66 6.84 4.90 11.21
CA LEU A 66 6.19 3.87 10.41
C LEU A 66 7.15 2.73 10.07
N SER A 67 6.71 1.51 10.36
CA SER A 67 7.46 0.30 10.07
C SER A 67 6.46 -0.84 9.84
N PHE A 68 6.64 -1.57 8.75
CA PHE A 68 5.81 -2.71 8.40
C PHE A 68 6.61 -4.00 8.49
N ILE A 69 5.98 -5.04 9.06
CA ILE A 69 6.53 -6.40 9.07
C ILE A 69 5.49 -7.29 8.41
N VAL A 70 5.83 -7.85 7.26
CA VAL A 70 4.96 -8.75 6.52
C VAL A 70 4.79 -10.05 7.31
N VAL A 71 3.54 -10.49 7.45
CA VAL A 71 3.16 -11.72 8.15
C VAL A 71 2.95 -12.84 7.14
N ASP A 72 2.02 -12.63 6.19
CA ASP A 72 1.68 -13.61 5.16
C ASP A 72 1.50 -12.95 3.80
N VAL A 73 1.68 -13.74 2.76
CA VAL A 73 1.42 -13.36 1.38
C VAL A 73 0.51 -14.40 0.76
N LEU A 74 -0.64 -13.97 0.25
CA LEU A 74 -1.57 -14.80 -0.48
C LEU A 74 -1.69 -14.25 -1.90
N HIS A 75 -1.79 -15.13 -2.89
CA HIS A 75 -1.93 -14.66 -4.27
C HIS A 75 -2.95 -15.52 -5.04
N GLY A 76 -3.51 -14.91 -6.07
CA GLY A 76 -4.48 -15.51 -6.97
C GLY A 76 -4.22 -15.06 -8.39
N HIS A 77 -5.29 -15.00 -9.18
CA HIS A 77 -5.17 -14.59 -10.58
C HIS A 77 -5.04 -13.05 -10.69
N GLY A 78 -3.83 -12.56 -10.93
CA GLY A 78 -3.57 -11.12 -11.05
C GLY A 78 -3.81 -10.32 -9.77
N MET A 79 -3.89 -10.98 -8.64
CA MET A 79 -4.17 -10.35 -7.35
C MET A 79 -3.31 -10.97 -6.26
N MET A 80 -3.03 -10.18 -5.22
CA MET A 80 -2.40 -10.68 -4.01
C MET A 80 -2.94 -9.96 -2.79
N VAL A 81 -2.76 -10.58 -1.64
CA VAL A 81 -3.02 -9.98 -0.33
C VAL A 81 -1.73 -10.07 0.49
N ILE A 82 -1.30 -8.95 1.01
CA ILE A 82 -0.18 -8.89 1.96
C ILE A 82 -0.78 -8.59 3.33
N THR A 83 -0.60 -9.48 4.29
CA THR A 83 -0.92 -9.19 5.68
C THR A 83 0.35 -8.73 6.38
N TYR A 84 0.22 -7.74 7.25
CA TYR A 84 1.38 -7.15 7.91
C TYR A 84 0.99 -6.53 9.25
N ARG A 85 1.99 -6.30 10.09
CA ARG A 85 1.83 -5.51 11.32
C ARG A 85 2.56 -4.20 11.17
N ASN A 86 1.92 -3.13 11.63
CA ASN A 86 2.54 -1.81 11.65
C ASN A 86 3.34 -1.59 12.95
N GLN A 87 3.93 -0.41 13.11
CA GLN A 87 4.74 -0.05 14.29
C GLN A 87 3.95 -0.03 15.61
N ARG A 88 2.61 -0.05 15.54
CA ARG A 88 1.72 -0.17 16.71
C ARG A 88 1.23 -1.59 16.94
N ASP A 89 1.84 -2.55 16.25
CA ASP A 89 1.47 -3.97 16.29
C ASP A 89 0.02 -4.23 15.86
N VAL A 90 -0.54 -3.37 15.02
CA VAL A 90 -1.87 -3.55 14.45
C VAL A 90 -1.77 -4.42 13.18
N LEU A 91 -2.56 -5.47 13.14
CA LEU A 91 -2.67 -6.33 11.95
C LEU A 91 -3.46 -5.61 10.86
N ALA A 92 -2.91 -5.61 9.66
CA ALA A 92 -3.52 -5.00 8.49
C ALA A 92 -3.38 -5.92 7.27
N ALA A 93 -4.18 -5.66 6.26
CA ALA A 93 -4.11 -6.36 4.99
C ALA A 93 -4.17 -5.34 3.85
N GLU A 94 -3.28 -5.54 2.86
CA GLU A 94 -3.28 -4.80 1.62
C GLU A 94 -3.71 -5.76 0.52
N THR A 95 -4.81 -5.44 -0.17
CA THR A 95 -5.27 -6.21 -1.33
C THR A 95 -4.84 -5.44 -2.58
N LEU A 96 -4.17 -6.13 -3.50
CA LEU A 96 -3.54 -5.51 -4.66
C LEU A 96 -3.98 -6.25 -5.92
N ARG A 97 -4.44 -5.49 -6.94
CA ARG A 97 -4.70 -6.03 -8.28
C ARG A 97 -3.70 -5.42 -9.25
N PHE A 98 -3.12 -6.28 -10.10
CA PHE A 98 -2.05 -5.90 -11.02
C PHE A 98 -2.57 -5.78 -12.45
N GLY A 99 -2.05 -4.80 -13.18
CA GLY A 99 -2.21 -4.69 -14.61
C GLY A 99 -1.23 -5.59 -15.36
N ALA A 100 -1.36 -5.63 -16.69
CA ALA A 100 -0.53 -6.49 -17.54
C ALA A 100 0.96 -6.13 -17.46
N ASP A 101 1.30 -4.90 -17.09
CA ASP A 101 2.68 -4.41 -16.93
C ASP A 101 3.29 -4.71 -15.56
N GLY A 102 2.53 -5.39 -14.67
CA GLY A 102 2.97 -5.70 -13.31
C GLY A 102 2.85 -4.56 -12.31
N LEU A 103 2.25 -3.43 -12.70
CA LEU A 103 1.97 -2.34 -11.77
C LEU A 103 0.62 -2.53 -11.11
N VAL A 104 0.49 -2.04 -9.88
CA VAL A 104 -0.78 -2.10 -9.14
C VAL A 104 -1.76 -1.10 -9.74
N VAL A 105 -2.92 -1.59 -10.16
CA VAL A 105 -3.97 -0.76 -10.75
C VAL A 105 -5.12 -0.50 -9.79
N GLU A 106 -5.30 -1.36 -8.78
CA GLU A 106 -6.30 -1.20 -7.75
C GLU A 106 -5.77 -1.78 -6.45
N ALA A 107 -5.97 -1.08 -5.35
CA ALA A 107 -5.54 -1.52 -4.04
C ALA A 107 -6.52 -1.07 -2.97
N SER A 108 -6.55 -1.80 -1.86
CA SER A 108 -7.28 -1.38 -0.67
C SER A 108 -6.53 -1.82 0.57
N ALA A 109 -6.56 -0.97 1.60
CA ALA A 109 -5.95 -1.25 2.89
C ALA A 109 -7.04 -1.40 3.93
N CYS A 110 -6.99 -2.51 4.67
CA CYS A 110 -7.89 -2.80 5.77
C CYS A 110 -7.07 -3.03 7.03
N HIS A 111 -7.55 -2.53 8.15
CA HIS A 111 -6.85 -2.60 9.44
C HIS A 111 -7.76 -3.22 10.49
N LYS A 112 -7.16 -4.00 11.37
CA LYS A 112 -7.87 -4.49 12.55
C LYS A 112 -8.17 -3.31 13.47
N PRO A 113 -9.43 -3.17 13.94
CA PRO A 113 -9.80 -2.05 14.84
C PRO A 113 -9.13 -2.13 16.20
#